data_92c4eac12a9462b3b27d56b53c278791
#
_entry.id   92c4eac12a9462b3b27d56b53c278791
#
_cell.length_a   1.000
_cell.length_b   1.000
_cell.length_c   1.000
_cell.angle_alpha   90.00
_cell.angle_beta   90.00
_cell.angle_gamma   90.00
#
_symmetry.space_group_name_H-M   'P 1'
#
loop_
_entity.id
_entity.type
_entity.pdbx_description
1 polymer ?
#
loop_
_entity_poly.entity_id
_entity_poly.type
_entity_poly.pdbx_seq_one_letter_code
_entity_poly.pdbx_strand_id
1 'polypeptide(L)'
;FACKSENTVEITVLKDTVSHNYLGNGVEWDPYDEAESWGHSVSEDDWNKLFKRLDFMKPQYVRCMINSPYRYFISKDGSFDKTRNINSISRLLRYCTDRNITVIFGEYNPPTFDMKDSEKWVDMSVAYLKYLVCDLGFTCIKYFNIFNEPDGDWASTNGDYLLWKKMLFLFHKKISEYPMLAKQVKLAAPDVVKIG
;
A
#
# COMPACT_ATOMS: atom_id res chain seq x y z
N PHE A 1 30.69 4.63 -45.32
CA PHE A 1 29.81 5.02 -44.22
C PHE A 1 28.57 4.09 -44.30
N ALA A 2 28.50 3.08 -43.41
CA ALA A 2 27.33 2.24 -43.29
C ALA A 2 26.30 2.99 -42.44
N CYS A 3 25.18 3.32 -43.05
CA CYS A 3 24.02 3.83 -42.35
C CYS A 3 23.49 2.68 -41.47
N LYS A 4 23.55 2.79 -40.15
CA LYS A 4 22.84 1.88 -39.27
C LYS A 4 21.35 2.10 -39.52
N SER A 5 20.62 1.06 -39.94
CA SER A 5 19.18 1.09 -40.00
C SER A 5 18.66 1.29 -38.57
N GLU A 6 18.03 2.40 -38.28
CA GLU A 6 17.27 2.57 -37.04
C GLU A 6 16.11 1.59 -37.10
N ASN A 7 16.04 0.72 -36.10
CA ASN A 7 14.88 -0.17 -35.94
C ASN A 7 13.69 0.71 -35.55
N THR A 8 12.86 1.03 -36.53
CA THR A 8 11.63 1.79 -36.29
C THR A 8 10.53 0.81 -35.86
N VAL A 9 9.93 1.04 -34.70
CA VAL A 9 8.75 0.31 -34.24
C VAL A 9 7.54 1.19 -34.55
N GLU A 10 6.62 0.67 -35.38
CA GLU A 10 5.35 1.33 -35.66
C GLU A 10 4.29 0.82 -34.68
N ILE A 11 3.62 1.75 -33.99
CA ILE A 11 2.52 1.46 -33.07
C ILE A 11 1.25 2.07 -33.66
N THR A 12 0.27 1.21 -33.96
CA THR A 12 -1.04 1.65 -34.42
C THR A 12 -2.06 1.54 -33.30
N VAL A 13 -2.68 2.68 -32.94
CA VAL A 13 -3.78 2.70 -31.97
C VAL A 13 -5.09 2.49 -32.74
N LEU A 14 -5.74 1.37 -32.45
CA LEU A 14 -7.03 1.02 -33.04
C LEU A 14 -8.19 1.66 -32.27
N LYS A 15 -9.33 1.85 -32.95
CA LYS A 15 -10.57 2.35 -32.31
C LYS A 15 -11.34 1.28 -31.56
N ASP A 16 -11.01 0.01 -31.79
CA ASP A 16 -11.71 -1.12 -31.21
C ASP A 16 -11.33 -1.27 -29.72
N THR A 17 -12.33 -1.38 -28.87
CA THR A 17 -12.15 -1.58 -27.44
C THR A 17 -11.76 -3.03 -27.16
N VAL A 18 -10.55 -3.25 -26.64
CA VAL A 18 -10.05 -4.59 -26.31
C VAL A 18 -10.63 -5.09 -24.98
N SER A 19 -10.95 -4.18 -24.05
CA SER A 19 -11.55 -4.53 -22.76
C SER A 19 -12.53 -3.44 -22.32
N HIS A 20 -13.73 -3.86 -21.93
CA HIS A 20 -14.77 -2.98 -21.39
C HIS A 20 -14.69 -2.82 -19.86
N ASN A 21 -13.84 -3.59 -19.20
CA ASN A 21 -13.71 -3.62 -17.73
C ASN A 21 -12.43 -2.94 -17.23
N TYR A 22 -11.94 -1.95 -17.96
CA TYR A 22 -10.78 -1.18 -17.51
C TYR A 22 -11.15 -0.32 -16.29
N LEU A 23 -10.53 -0.62 -15.15
CA LEU A 23 -10.84 0.02 -13.87
C LEU A 23 -10.06 1.32 -13.64
N GLY A 24 -9.11 1.66 -14.50
CA GLY A 24 -8.34 2.89 -14.43
C GLY A 24 -6.83 2.68 -14.23
N ASN A 25 -6.10 3.80 -14.23
CA ASN A 25 -4.65 3.82 -13.95
C ASN A 25 -4.38 3.95 -12.46
N GLY A 26 -3.26 3.41 -12.03
CA GLY A 26 -2.79 3.53 -10.66
C GLY A 26 -1.39 4.11 -10.57
N VAL A 27 -1.04 4.56 -9.38
CA VAL A 27 0.32 4.97 -8.99
C VAL A 27 0.67 4.34 -7.65
N GLU A 28 1.96 4.10 -7.43
CA GLU A 28 2.47 3.84 -6.09
C GLU A 28 2.84 5.16 -5.43
N TRP A 29 2.42 5.32 -4.19
CA TRP A 29 2.68 6.52 -3.41
C TRP A 29 2.80 6.18 -1.93
N ASP A 30 4.03 6.14 -1.43
CA ASP A 30 4.35 5.82 -0.06
C ASP A 30 4.57 7.09 0.78
N PRO A 31 4.03 7.14 2.01
CA PRO A 31 4.04 8.37 2.80
C PRO A 31 5.28 8.48 3.71
N TYR A 32 6.48 8.59 3.15
CA TYR A 32 7.75 8.64 3.89
C TYR A 32 8.42 10.02 3.97
N ASP A 33 7.72 11.07 3.63
CA ASP A 33 8.22 12.44 3.59
C ASP A 33 8.69 13.02 4.94
N GLU A 34 8.29 12.40 6.06
CA GLU A 34 8.69 12.81 7.41
C GLU A 34 9.91 12.04 7.93
N ALA A 35 10.44 11.08 7.18
CA ALA A 35 11.55 10.25 7.61
C ALA A 35 12.89 10.99 7.49
N GLU A 36 13.55 11.26 8.60
CA GLU A 36 14.90 11.85 8.63
C GLU A 36 15.91 11.03 7.81
N SER A 37 15.76 9.71 7.79
CA SER A 37 16.61 8.81 7.00
C SER A 37 16.54 9.05 5.48
N TRP A 38 15.54 9.76 4.99
CA TRP A 38 15.36 10.13 3.58
C TRP A 38 15.87 11.54 3.27
N GLY A 39 16.41 12.23 4.27
CA GLY A 39 17.15 13.47 4.15
C GLY A 39 16.36 14.75 4.35
N HIS A 40 15.18 14.88 3.75
CA HIS A 40 14.40 16.12 3.82
C HIS A 40 12.91 15.84 3.93
N SER A 41 12.23 16.60 4.77
CA SER A 41 10.77 16.68 4.72
C SER A 41 10.31 17.32 3.42
N VAL A 42 9.21 16.84 2.87
CA VAL A 42 8.58 17.41 1.68
C VAL A 42 8.02 18.79 2.05
N SER A 43 8.46 19.83 1.34
CA SER A 43 7.96 21.19 1.57
C SER A 43 6.50 21.35 1.09
N GLU A 44 5.82 22.41 1.54
CA GLU A 44 4.47 22.72 1.05
C GLU A 44 4.44 22.96 -0.48
N ASP A 45 5.49 23.55 -1.03
CA ASP A 45 5.62 23.75 -2.48
C ASP A 45 5.76 22.41 -3.22
N ASP A 46 6.47 21.44 -2.64
CA ASP A 46 6.61 20.11 -3.24
C ASP A 46 5.30 19.32 -3.14
N TRP A 47 4.58 19.42 -2.02
CA TRP A 47 3.23 18.89 -1.90
C TRP A 47 2.30 19.46 -2.96
N ASN A 48 2.32 20.77 -3.17
CA ASN A 48 1.52 21.42 -4.19
C ASN A 48 1.88 20.98 -5.62
N LYS A 49 3.17 20.79 -5.91
CA LYS A 49 3.64 20.24 -7.19
C LYS A 49 3.17 18.80 -7.38
N LEU A 50 3.28 17.97 -6.34
CA LEU A 50 2.82 16.58 -6.36
C LEU A 50 1.32 16.50 -6.64
N PHE A 51 0.50 17.27 -5.92
CA PHE A 51 -0.93 17.29 -6.13
C PHE A 51 -1.33 17.75 -7.53
N LYS A 52 -0.68 18.77 -8.08
CA LYS A 52 -0.91 19.20 -9.47
C LYS A 52 -0.60 18.10 -10.49
N ARG A 53 0.47 17.32 -10.26
CA ARG A 53 0.83 16.19 -11.12
C ARG A 53 -0.20 15.06 -11.02
N LEU A 54 -0.62 14.72 -9.80
CA LEU A 54 -1.66 13.72 -9.57
C LEU A 54 -3.00 14.16 -10.16
N ASP A 55 -3.38 15.43 -10.02
CA ASP A 55 -4.60 15.99 -10.62
C ASP A 55 -4.56 15.94 -12.16
N PHE A 56 -3.37 16.07 -12.77
CA PHE A 56 -3.18 15.87 -14.21
C PHE A 56 -3.27 14.39 -14.61
N MET A 57 -2.63 13.48 -13.86
CA MET A 57 -2.63 12.05 -14.13
C MET A 57 -3.98 11.39 -13.87
N LYS A 58 -4.77 11.92 -12.93
CA LYS A 58 -6.08 11.41 -12.50
C LYS A 58 -6.06 9.91 -12.20
N PRO A 59 -5.20 9.45 -11.27
CA PRO A 59 -5.17 8.04 -10.92
C PRO A 59 -6.50 7.62 -10.28
N GLN A 60 -6.97 6.43 -10.61
CA GLN A 60 -8.14 5.80 -9.98
C GLN A 60 -7.73 4.94 -8.79
N TYR A 61 -6.47 4.51 -8.77
CA TYR A 61 -5.90 3.68 -7.72
C TYR A 61 -4.58 4.25 -7.21
N VAL A 62 -4.37 4.15 -5.90
CA VAL A 62 -3.07 4.39 -5.26
C VAL A 62 -2.71 3.13 -4.49
N ARG A 63 -1.54 2.56 -4.75
CA ARG A 63 -0.92 1.59 -3.87
C ARG A 63 -0.11 2.36 -2.84
N CYS A 64 -0.42 2.14 -1.55
CA CYS A 64 0.22 2.83 -0.44
C CYS A 64 0.78 1.79 0.53
N MET A 65 2.08 1.58 0.50
CA MET A 65 2.76 0.66 1.38
C MET A 65 3.37 1.39 2.56
N ILE A 66 3.32 0.75 3.73
CA ILE A 66 3.89 1.31 4.94
C ILE A 66 4.98 0.40 5.52
N ASN A 67 5.85 1.02 6.29
CA ASN A 67 6.84 0.34 7.11
C ASN A 67 6.42 0.50 8.59
N SER A 68 5.97 -0.56 9.20
CA SER A 68 5.41 -0.54 10.56
C SER A 68 6.35 0.02 11.62
N PRO A 69 7.69 -0.20 11.62
CA PRO A 69 8.62 0.46 12.53
C PRO A 69 8.61 1.99 12.45
N TYR A 70 8.32 2.54 11.28
CA TYR A 70 8.20 3.98 11.08
C TYR A 70 6.82 4.52 11.46
N ARG A 71 5.76 3.71 11.29
CA ARG A 71 4.36 4.16 11.44
C ARG A 71 3.77 3.97 12.82
N TYR A 72 3.85 2.78 13.39
CA TYR A 72 3.12 2.50 14.61
C TYR A 72 3.85 1.59 15.60
N PHE A 73 4.80 0.79 15.16
CA PHE A 73 5.45 -0.21 15.99
C PHE A 73 6.39 0.41 17.03
N ILE A 74 6.28 -0.03 18.29
CA ILE A 74 7.18 0.34 19.36
C ILE A 74 8.02 -0.88 19.79
N SER A 75 7.35 -1.99 20.15
CA SER A 75 8.06 -3.18 20.61
C SER A 75 7.30 -4.48 20.33
N LYS A 76 8.03 -5.60 20.45
CA LYS A 76 7.52 -6.97 20.18
C LYS A 76 6.50 -7.47 21.21
N ASP A 77 6.34 -6.78 22.32
CA ASP A 77 5.31 -7.09 23.32
C ASP A 77 3.89 -6.73 22.88
N GLY A 78 3.77 -5.99 21.77
CA GLY A 78 2.52 -5.50 21.22
C GLY A 78 2.28 -4.02 21.49
N SER A 79 3.26 -3.31 22.06
CA SER A 79 3.19 -1.85 22.24
C SER A 79 3.28 -1.15 20.89
N PHE A 80 2.39 -0.18 20.66
CA PHE A 80 2.36 0.60 19.42
C PHE A 80 1.80 2.00 19.64
N ASP A 81 2.16 2.93 18.75
CA ASP A 81 1.64 4.29 18.71
C ASP A 81 1.03 4.59 17.35
N LYS A 82 -0.30 4.61 17.29
CA LYS A 82 -1.06 4.84 16.05
C LYS A 82 -0.97 6.28 15.53
N THR A 83 -0.44 7.22 16.31
CA THR A 83 -0.34 8.64 15.96
C THR A 83 1.04 9.03 15.41
N ARG A 84 2.01 8.11 15.49
CA ARG A 84 3.37 8.34 15.04
C ARG A 84 3.41 8.63 13.53
N ASN A 85 4.10 9.70 13.15
CA ASN A 85 4.27 10.12 11.75
C ASN A 85 2.95 10.15 10.96
N ILE A 86 1.85 10.58 11.62
CA ILE A 86 0.50 10.51 11.05
C ILE A 86 0.24 11.56 9.96
N ASN A 87 1.04 12.64 9.91
CA ASN A 87 0.74 13.79 9.04
C ASN A 87 0.83 13.43 7.56
N SER A 88 1.93 12.83 7.10
CA SER A 88 2.14 12.49 5.71
C SER A 88 1.10 11.50 5.18
N ILE A 89 0.85 10.42 5.94
CA ILE A 89 -0.15 9.43 5.55
C ILE A 89 -1.57 10.03 5.54
N SER A 90 -1.87 10.92 6.49
CA SER A 90 -3.17 11.62 6.51
C SER A 90 -3.35 12.54 5.32
N ARG A 91 -2.29 13.23 4.86
CA ARG A 91 -2.32 14.06 3.65
C ARG A 91 -2.63 13.22 2.41
N LEU A 92 -1.92 12.10 2.25
CA LEU A 92 -2.15 11.15 1.15
C LEU A 92 -3.58 10.62 1.17
N LEU A 93 -4.02 10.08 2.30
CA LEU A 93 -5.35 9.47 2.40
C LEU A 93 -6.49 10.50 2.25
N ARG A 94 -6.30 11.73 2.71
CA ARG A 94 -7.26 12.82 2.50
C ARG A 94 -7.36 13.19 1.03
N TYR A 95 -6.21 13.37 0.35
CA TYR A 95 -6.17 13.61 -1.09
C TYR A 95 -6.95 12.54 -1.86
N CYS A 96 -6.74 11.27 -1.52
CA CYS A 96 -7.43 10.13 -2.15
C CYS A 96 -8.93 10.11 -1.81
N THR A 97 -9.30 10.37 -0.56
CA THR A 97 -10.70 10.40 -0.12
C THR A 97 -11.49 11.48 -0.85
N ASP A 98 -10.93 12.69 -0.93
CA ASP A 98 -11.58 13.85 -1.55
C ASP A 98 -11.82 13.68 -3.07
N ARG A 99 -11.04 12.77 -3.71
CA ARG A 99 -11.12 12.50 -5.15
C ARG A 99 -11.71 11.15 -5.52
N ASN A 100 -12.23 10.41 -4.54
CA ASN A 100 -12.74 9.04 -4.72
C ASN A 100 -11.71 8.07 -5.34
N ILE A 101 -10.43 8.27 -5.01
CA ILE A 101 -9.36 7.37 -5.44
C ILE A 101 -9.35 6.16 -4.50
N THR A 102 -9.33 4.97 -5.06
CA THR A 102 -9.22 3.73 -4.29
C THR A 102 -7.79 3.51 -3.83
N VAL A 103 -7.60 3.27 -2.52
CA VAL A 103 -6.31 2.94 -1.95
C VAL A 103 -6.21 1.44 -1.68
N ILE A 104 -5.16 0.83 -2.24
CA ILE A 104 -4.65 -0.48 -1.86
C ILE A 104 -3.58 -0.21 -0.81
N PHE A 105 -3.96 -0.37 0.45
CA PHE A 105 -3.09 -0.13 1.60
C PHE A 105 -2.33 -1.41 1.95
N GLY A 106 -1.09 -1.33 2.39
CA GLY A 106 -0.35 -2.55 2.70
C GLY A 106 0.89 -2.35 3.57
N GLU A 107 1.41 -3.47 4.03
CA GLU A 107 2.64 -3.57 4.80
C GLU A 107 3.77 -4.10 3.91
N TYR A 108 4.95 -3.50 3.98
CA TYR A 108 6.13 -4.07 3.31
C TYR A 108 6.52 -5.40 3.93
N ASN A 109 6.66 -5.43 5.24
CA ASN A 109 7.04 -6.58 6.02
C ASN A 109 6.49 -6.44 7.45
N PRO A 110 6.51 -7.49 8.27
CA PRO A 110 6.30 -7.35 9.70
C PRO A 110 7.35 -6.41 10.31
N PRO A 111 7.10 -5.83 11.50
CA PRO A 111 7.99 -4.87 12.14
C PRO A 111 9.44 -5.36 12.29
N THR A 112 9.60 -6.64 12.53
CA THR A 112 10.87 -7.37 12.50
C THR A 112 10.63 -8.74 11.86
N PHE A 113 11.62 -9.31 11.19
CA PHE A 113 11.44 -10.57 10.43
C PHE A 113 11.02 -11.76 11.30
N ASP A 114 11.40 -11.77 12.57
CA ASP A 114 11.00 -12.80 13.53
C ASP A 114 9.52 -12.66 14.00
N MET A 115 8.85 -11.55 13.65
CA MET A 115 7.41 -11.38 13.89
C MET A 115 6.54 -11.83 12.71
N LYS A 116 7.11 -12.45 11.69
CA LYS A 116 6.40 -12.85 10.46
C LYS A 116 5.17 -13.74 10.65
N ASP A 117 5.06 -14.42 11.79
CA ASP A 117 3.92 -15.28 12.17
C ASP A 117 3.28 -14.86 13.50
N SER A 118 3.55 -13.65 13.97
CA SER A 118 3.12 -13.14 15.28
C SER A 118 1.68 -12.62 15.26
N GLU A 119 0.84 -13.14 16.14
CA GLU A 119 -0.51 -12.59 16.36
C GLU A 119 -0.47 -11.15 16.91
N LYS A 120 0.57 -10.77 17.67
CA LYS A 120 0.75 -9.39 18.14
C LYS A 120 0.95 -8.40 16.99
N TRP A 121 1.66 -8.82 15.93
CA TRP A 121 1.74 -7.99 14.73
C TRP A 121 0.38 -7.83 14.05
N VAL A 122 -0.38 -8.92 13.91
CA VAL A 122 -1.75 -8.87 13.38
C VAL A 122 -2.61 -7.89 14.17
N ASP A 123 -2.55 -7.97 15.50
CA ASP A 123 -3.33 -7.09 16.40
C ASP A 123 -2.95 -5.61 16.21
N MET A 124 -1.66 -5.28 16.19
CA MET A 124 -1.18 -3.91 15.99
C MET A 124 -1.52 -3.36 14.61
N SER A 125 -1.28 -4.15 13.57
CA SER A 125 -1.53 -3.75 12.18
C SER A 125 -3.02 -3.51 11.92
N VAL A 126 -3.89 -4.41 12.38
CA VAL A 126 -5.34 -4.25 12.24
C VAL A 126 -5.87 -3.10 13.11
N ALA A 127 -5.31 -2.89 14.31
CA ALA A 127 -5.67 -1.74 15.15
C ALA A 127 -5.28 -0.42 14.47
N TYR A 128 -4.13 -0.37 13.79
CA TYR A 128 -3.72 0.80 13.02
C TYR A 128 -4.62 1.02 11.81
N LEU A 129 -4.91 -0.03 11.04
CA LEU A 129 -5.84 0.04 9.91
C LEU A 129 -7.23 0.52 10.35
N LYS A 130 -7.75 -0.02 11.48
CA LYS A 130 -9.01 0.43 12.09
C LYS A 130 -8.96 1.92 12.45
N TYR A 131 -7.87 2.39 13.03
CA TYR A 131 -7.69 3.80 13.35
C TYR A 131 -7.79 4.70 12.12
N LEU A 132 -7.11 4.35 11.03
CA LEU A 132 -7.18 5.12 9.80
C LEU A 132 -8.60 5.11 9.19
N VAL A 133 -9.23 3.96 9.14
CA VAL A 133 -10.53 3.78 8.47
C VAL A 133 -11.70 4.24 9.31
N CYS A 134 -11.78 3.80 10.57
CA CYS A 134 -12.96 3.99 11.41
C CYS A 134 -12.85 5.25 12.28
N ASP A 135 -11.66 5.53 12.83
CA ASP A 135 -11.50 6.64 13.79
C ASP A 135 -11.21 7.95 13.03
N LEU A 136 -10.37 7.92 11.96
CA LEU A 136 -10.07 9.08 11.12
C LEU A 136 -10.94 9.23 9.87
N GLY A 137 -11.73 8.22 9.53
CA GLY A 137 -12.73 8.28 8.47
C GLY A 137 -12.19 8.24 7.04
N PHE A 138 -11.01 7.65 6.81
CA PHE A 138 -10.45 7.52 5.46
C PHE A 138 -11.18 6.44 4.66
N THR A 139 -12.21 6.84 3.94
CA THR A 139 -13.06 5.94 3.15
C THR A 139 -12.40 5.43 1.87
N CYS A 140 -11.27 6.00 1.47
CA CYS A 140 -10.52 5.61 0.27
C CYS A 140 -9.85 4.24 0.39
N ILE A 141 -9.50 3.78 1.61
CA ILE A 141 -8.88 2.46 1.82
C ILE A 141 -9.94 1.38 1.57
N LYS A 142 -9.76 0.61 0.48
CA LYS A 142 -10.68 -0.47 0.08
C LYS A 142 -10.04 -1.84 0.14
N TYR A 143 -8.73 -1.89 0.00
CA TYR A 143 -7.97 -3.14 -0.01
C TYR A 143 -6.80 -3.05 0.97
N PHE A 144 -6.47 -4.19 1.58
CA PHE A 144 -5.32 -4.31 2.46
C PHE A 144 -4.46 -5.50 2.05
N ASN A 145 -3.19 -5.24 1.74
CA ASN A 145 -2.16 -6.22 1.44
C ASN A 145 -1.26 -6.42 2.67
N ILE A 146 -1.13 -7.67 3.14
CA ILE A 146 -0.44 -7.97 4.40
C ILE A 146 1.08 -8.14 4.26
N PHE A 147 1.56 -8.50 3.07
CA PHE A 147 2.98 -8.66 2.75
C PHE A 147 3.24 -8.15 1.35
N ASN A 148 4.31 -7.39 1.20
CA ASN A 148 4.84 -7.06 -0.11
C ASN A 148 5.63 -8.25 -0.67
N GLU A 149 5.26 -8.72 -1.87
CA GLU A 149 6.02 -9.70 -2.64
C GLU A 149 6.43 -10.94 -1.82
N PRO A 150 5.46 -11.68 -1.24
CA PRO A 150 5.74 -12.75 -0.29
C PRO A 150 6.53 -13.94 -0.86
N ASP A 151 6.65 -14.02 -2.18
CA ASP A 151 7.44 -15.02 -2.91
C ASP A 151 8.90 -14.59 -3.15
N GLY A 152 9.25 -13.34 -2.84
CA GLY A 152 10.61 -12.81 -2.92
C GLY A 152 11.52 -13.37 -1.82
N ASP A 153 12.79 -13.55 -2.11
CA ASP A 153 13.82 -13.97 -1.15
C ASP A 153 14.21 -12.87 -0.15
N TRP A 154 13.88 -11.62 -0.45
CA TRP A 154 13.97 -10.47 0.46
C TRP A 154 12.78 -10.34 1.42
N ALA A 155 11.66 -11.00 1.13
CA ALA A 155 10.49 -10.95 1.99
C ALA A 155 10.69 -11.77 3.27
N SER A 156 10.06 -11.38 4.36
CA SER A 156 10.12 -12.13 5.62
C SER A 156 9.54 -13.55 5.49
N THR A 157 8.63 -13.76 4.56
CA THR A 157 8.04 -15.06 4.21
C THR A 157 8.99 -15.92 3.38
N ASN A 158 9.90 -15.33 2.63
CA ASN A 158 10.87 -16.04 1.78
C ASN A 158 10.23 -17.15 0.91
N GLY A 159 9.07 -16.86 0.30
CA GLY A 159 8.34 -17.81 -0.53
C GLY A 159 7.58 -18.93 0.23
N ASP A 160 7.53 -18.87 1.56
CA ASP A 160 6.75 -19.85 2.35
C ASP A 160 5.24 -19.58 2.19
N TYR A 161 4.64 -20.31 1.27
CA TYR A 161 3.20 -20.23 0.99
C TYR A 161 2.32 -20.58 2.19
N LEU A 162 2.73 -21.57 3.01
CA LEU A 162 1.93 -21.99 4.17
C LEU A 162 1.93 -20.93 5.26
N LEU A 163 3.07 -20.29 5.48
CA LEU A 163 3.19 -19.15 6.38
C LEU A 163 2.33 -17.98 5.88
N TRP A 164 2.49 -17.59 4.62
CA TRP A 164 1.69 -16.53 4.01
C TRP A 164 0.19 -16.81 4.15
N LYS A 165 -0.25 -18.01 3.80
CA LYS A 165 -1.65 -18.44 3.92
C LYS A 165 -2.16 -18.39 5.37
N LYS A 166 -1.36 -18.87 6.34
CA LYS A 166 -1.68 -18.78 7.78
C LYS A 166 -1.93 -17.32 8.17
N MET A 167 -1.04 -16.42 7.80
CA MET A 167 -1.15 -15.01 8.15
C MET A 167 -2.36 -14.36 7.50
N LEU A 168 -2.66 -14.69 6.24
CA LEU A 168 -3.86 -14.21 5.56
C LEU A 168 -5.14 -14.55 6.36
N PHE A 169 -5.24 -15.78 6.88
CA PHE A 169 -6.36 -16.18 7.73
C PHE A 169 -6.41 -15.43 9.06
N LEU A 170 -5.26 -15.21 9.71
CA LEU A 170 -5.20 -14.47 10.97
C LEU A 170 -5.65 -13.01 10.77
N PHE A 171 -5.15 -12.34 9.74
CA PHE A 171 -5.60 -10.98 9.38
C PHE A 171 -7.07 -10.93 9.02
N HIS A 172 -7.57 -11.88 8.22
CA HIS A 172 -9.00 -11.96 7.90
C HIS A 172 -9.86 -12.12 9.16
N LYS A 173 -9.49 -13.05 10.05
CA LYS A 173 -10.18 -13.25 11.32
C LYS A 173 -10.19 -11.97 12.14
N LYS A 174 -9.05 -11.32 12.30
CA LYS A 174 -8.92 -10.10 13.11
C LYS A 174 -9.71 -8.91 12.54
N ILE A 175 -9.68 -8.70 11.23
CA ILE A 175 -10.49 -7.67 10.57
C ILE A 175 -11.99 -7.94 10.79
N SER A 176 -12.41 -9.20 10.75
CA SER A 176 -13.82 -9.60 10.93
C SER A 176 -14.36 -9.30 12.33
N GLU A 177 -13.49 -9.12 13.33
CA GLU A 177 -13.88 -8.68 14.68
C GLU A 177 -14.42 -7.23 14.69
N TYR A 178 -14.16 -6.45 13.64
CA TYR A 178 -14.60 -5.05 13.49
C TYR A 178 -15.56 -4.90 12.31
N PRO A 179 -16.89 -4.98 12.50
CA PRO A 179 -17.87 -5.01 11.40
C PRO A 179 -17.77 -3.84 10.42
N MET A 180 -17.51 -2.62 10.90
CA MET A 180 -17.35 -1.45 10.05
C MET A 180 -16.09 -1.56 9.17
N LEU A 181 -14.99 -2.01 9.74
CA LEU A 181 -13.75 -2.25 9.00
C LEU A 181 -13.93 -3.35 7.95
N ALA A 182 -14.49 -4.49 8.34
CA ALA A 182 -14.74 -5.64 7.46
C ALA A 182 -15.68 -5.31 6.30
N LYS A 183 -16.64 -4.40 6.52
CA LYS A 183 -17.54 -3.91 5.46
C LYS A 183 -16.78 -3.08 4.41
N GLN A 184 -15.84 -2.26 4.85
CA GLN A 184 -15.14 -1.32 3.98
C GLN A 184 -13.89 -1.91 3.30
N VAL A 185 -13.09 -2.69 4.03
CA VAL A 185 -11.78 -3.16 3.59
C VAL A 185 -11.80 -4.65 3.28
N LYS A 186 -11.27 -5.02 2.11
CA LYS A 186 -11.06 -6.41 1.71
C LYS A 186 -9.57 -6.71 1.69
N LEU A 187 -9.20 -7.94 2.04
CA LEU A 187 -7.83 -8.39 1.81
C LEU A 187 -7.56 -8.52 0.32
N ALA A 188 -6.43 -7.98 -0.12
CA ALA A 188 -5.90 -8.15 -1.46
C ALA A 188 -4.58 -8.92 -1.34
N ALA A 189 -4.44 -9.97 -2.13
CA ALA A 189 -3.23 -10.79 -2.08
C ALA A 189 -3.22 -11.89 -3.14
N PRO A 190 -2.03 -12.38 -3.50
CA PRO A 190 -0.73 -11.76 -3.28
C PRO A 190 -0.36 -10.77 -4.40
N ASP A 191 0.55 -9.85 -4.13
CA ASP A 191 1.41 -9.27 -5.14
C ASP A 191 2.66 -10.16 -5.24
N VAL A 192 3.05 -10.57 -6.44
CA VAL A 192 4.11 -11.55 -6.64
C VAL A 192 5.17 -11.04 -7.60
N VAL A 193 6.42 -11.43 -7.37
CA VAL A 193 7.57 -11.10 -8.23
C VAL A 193 7.81 -12.20 -9.25
N LYS A 194 7.64 -13.45 -8.84
CA LYS A 194 7.91 -14.61 -9.69
C LYS A 194 6.62 -15.02 -10.40
N ILE A 195 6.58 -14.75 -11.68
CA ILE A 195 5.55 -15.31 -12.56
C ILE A 195 6.03 -16.71 -12.91
N GLY A 196 5.36 -17.73 -12.38
CA GLY A 196 5.62 -19.14 -12.67
C GLY A 196 5.31 -19.53 -14.12
#